data_7e31a866afad7c68faa06ed4d6f223aa
#
_entry.id   7e31a866afad7c68faa06ed4d6f223aa
#
_cell.length_a   1.000
_cell.length_b   1.000
_cell.length_c   1.000
_cell.angle_alpha   90.00
_cell.angle_beta   90.00
_cell.angle_gamma   90.00
#
_symmetry.space_group_name_H-M   'P 1'
#
loop_
_entity.id
_entity.type
_entity.pdbx_description
1 polymer ?
#
loop_
_entity_poly.entity_id
_entity_poly.type
_entity_poly.pdbx_seq_one_letter_code
_entity_poly.pdbx_strand_id
1 'polypeptide(L)'
;MKRRFFLGAAAAAPVTALLLPSSGPDIAPTKTATPSGERFPNLPLVTHRGEQVHFYDDVIRGNKINIINMMYTQCPDVCGGTLVNMARVQSLMGDRMGRDVFMYSITLDPRQDTPEVLAQHARHLDAGPNWTFLTGTPANIERLRRALNFVDSDPVVDRDLSAHTGMVRAGNDALDRWVSCPGFAPAKQLAQTALWIGLATTANQQPA
;
A
#
# COMPACT_ATOMS: atom_id res chain seq x y z
N MET A 1 -61.19 23.72 60.10
CA MET A 1 -59.96 23.54 59.27
C MET A 1 -60.36 23.64 57.81
N LYS A 2 -60.08 24.79 57.17
CA LYS A 2 -60.49 25.04 55.76
C LYS A 2 -59.27 24.99 54.87
N ARG A 3 -59.18 23.95 53.96
CA ARG A 3 -58.17 23.86 52.96
C ARG A 3 -58.56 24.71 51.74
N ARG A 4 -57.77 25.72 51.44
CA ARG A 4 -57.88 26.52 50.21
C ARG A 4 -57.09 25.86 49.12
N PHE A 5 -57.75 25.49 48.02
CA PHE A 5 -57.09 25.07 46.76
C PHE A 5 -56.80 26.34 45.96
N PHE A 6 -55.51 26.50 45.57
CA PHE A 6 -55.11 27.46 44.54
C PHE A 6 -55.03 26.78 43.21
N LEU A 7 -55.90 27.13 42.29
CA LEU A 7 -55.71 26.78 40.88
C LEU A 7 -54.69 27.75 40.28
N GLY A 8 -53.54 27.23 39.90
CA GLY A 8 -52.58 27.97 39.09
C GLY A 8 -52.89 27.70 37.61
N ALA A 9 -53.24 28.73 36.86
CA ALA A 9 -53.37 28.67 35.40
C ALA A 9 -51.98 28.64 34.75
N ALA A 10 -51.62 27.57 34.06
CA ALA A 10 -50.41 27.49 33.27
C ALA A 10 -50.67 28.07 31.86
N ALA A 11 -50.07 29.21 31.56
CA ALA A 11 -50.05 29.79 30.23
C ALA A 11 -49.05 29.05 29.36
N ALA A 12 -49.54 28.37 28.32
CA ALA A 12 -48.69 27.75 27.29
C ALA A 12 -48.24 28.81 26.28
N ALA A 13 -46.96 29.10 26.25
CA ALA A 13 -46.35 29.90 25.19
C ALA A 13 -46.02 29.01 23.98
N PRO A 14 -46.27 29.47 22.74
CA PRO A 14 -45.89 28.70 21.53
C PRO A 14 -44.37 28.76 21.34
N VAL A 15 -43.73 27.59 21.33
CA VAL A 15 -42.31 27.46 20.94
C VAL A 15 -42.28 27.50 19.42
N THR A 16 -41.88 28.64 18.87
CA THR A 16 -41.56 28.76 17.43
C THR A 16 -40.21 28.10 17.20
N ALA A 17 -40.21 26.89 16.63
CA ALA A 17 -39.01 26.20 16.21
C ALA A 17 -38.38 26.96 15.04
N LEU A 18 -37.29 27.65 15.28
CA LEU A 18 -36.47 28.30 14.27
C LEU A 18 -35.66 27.18 13.57
N LEU A 19 -36.10 26.75 12.38
CA LEU A 19 -35.34 25.84 11.51
C LEU A 19 -34.13 26.60 10.95
N LEU A 20 -32.98 26.46 11.61
CA LEU A 20 -31.71 26.88 11.05
C LEU A 20 -31.31 25.87 9.92
N PRO A 21 -30.96 26.35 8.72
CA PRO A 21 -30.41 25.47 7.69
C PRO A 21 -29.06 24.94 8.20
N SER A 22 -28.96 23.62 8.34
CA SER A 22 -27.72 22.92 8.63
C SER A 22 -26.86 22.94 7.36
N SER A 23 -26.10 24.01 7.15
CA SER A 23 -25.01 24.04 6.16
C SER A 23 -23.83 23.28 6.77
N GLY A 24 -23.83 21.96 6.66
CA GLY A 24 -22.63 21.18 6.84
C GLY A 24 -21.60 21.60 5.78
N PRO A 25 -20.30 21.65 6.11
CA PRO A 25 -19.31 21.92 5.08
C PRO A 25 -19.41 20.84 4.01
N ASP A 26 -19.72 21.26 2.77
CA ASP A 26 -19.57 20.43 1.58
C ASP A 26 -18.10 20.06 1.45
N ILE A 27 -17.71 18.90 1.97
CA ILE A 27 -16.43 18.28 1.68
C ILE A 27 -16.58 17.67 0.28
N ALA A 28 -16.47 18.52 -0.71
CA ALA A 28 -16.28 18.07 -2.09
C ALA A 28 -14.95 17.32 -2.14
N PRO A 29 -14.91 16.05 -2.62
CA PRO A 29 -13.65 15.35 -2.85
C PRO A 29 -13.04 15.88 -4.14
N THR A 30 -12.40 17.06 -4.07
CA THR A 30 -11.57 17.54 -5.18
C THR A 30 -10.17 16.96 -5.03
N LYS A 31 -10.01 15.68 -5.30
CA LYS A 31 -8.74 15.14 -5.73
C LYS A 31 -8.89 14.83 -7.21
N THR A 32 -8.45 15.75 -8.03
CA THR A 32 -8.06 15.45 -9.41
C THR A 32 -7.04 14.32 -9.31
N ALA A 33 -7.42 13.09 -9.69
CA ALA A 33 -6.50 11.97 -9.71
C ALA A 33 -5.37 12.35 -10.67
N THR A 34 -4.17 12.55 -10.13
CA THR A 34 -2.97 12.67 -10.94
C THR A 34 -2.85 11.36 -11.71
N PRO A 35 -2.68 11.38 -13.04
CA PRO A 35 -2.49 10.16 -13.80
C PRO A 35 -1.41 9.30 -13.14
N SER A 36 -1.64 8.01 -12.94
CA SER A 36 -0.74 7.14 -12.19
C SER A 36 0.69 7.13 -12.73
N GLY A 37 0.87 7.37 -14.04
CA GLY A 37 2.17 7.53 -14.70
C GLY A 37 3.01 8.72 -14.22
N GLU A 38 2.39 9.75 -13.62
CA GLU A 38 3.13 10.86 -12.98
C GLU A 38 3.56 10.51 -11.54
N ARG A 39 2.87 9.58 -10.88
CA ARG A 39 3.18 9.15 -9.51
C ARG A 39 4.40 8.25 -9.45
N PHE A 40 4.53 7.32 -10.39
CA PHE A 40 5.60 6.34 -10.42
C PHE A 40 6.49 6.53 -11.64
N PRO A 41 7.80 6.80 -11.45
CA PRO A 41 8.71 6.99 -12.57
C PRO A 41 8.90 5.69 -13.35
N ASN A 42 8.88 5.78 -14.68
CA ASN A 42 9.10 4.64 -15.57
C ASN A 42 10.60 4.39 -15.78
N LEU A 43 11.28 3.86 -14.75
CA LEU A 43 12.72 3.67 -14.73
C LEU A 43 13.12 2.27 -15.17
N PRO A 44 14.22 2.12 -15.94
CA PRO A 44 14.75 0.81 -16.31
C PRO A 44 15.33 0.09 -15.08
N LEU A 45 14.95 -1.18 -14.93
CA LEU A 45 15.39 -2.11 -13.91
C LEU A 45 15.76 -3.45 -14.55
N VAL A 46 16.36 -4.34 -13.76
CA VAL A 46 16.69 -5.72 -14.17
C VAL A 46 16.05 -6.67 -13.16
N THR A 47 15.39 -7.70 -13.65
CA THR A 47 14.85 -8.77 -12.81
C THR A 47 15.95 -9.72 -12.35
N HIS A 48 15.69 -10.49 -11.31
CA HIS A 48 16.59 -11.59 -10.89
C HIS A 48 16.74 -12.69 -11.94
N ARG A 49 15.97 -12.66 -13.03
CA ARG A 49 16.09 -13.54 -14.20
C ARG A 49 16.93 -12.93 -15.32
N GLY A 50 17.46 -11.71 -15.11
CA GLY A 50 18.25 -10.99 -16.11
C GLY A 50 17.43 -10.22 -17.15
N GLU A 51 16.12 -10.18 -17.02
CA GLU A 51 15.23 -9.47 -17.95
C GLU A 51 15.25 -7.97 -17.65
N GLN A 52 15.34 -7.15 -18.69
CA GLN A 52 15.18 -5.70 -18.56
C GLN A 52 13.68 -5.33 -18.55
N VAL A 53 13.28 -4.52 -17.60
CA VAL A 53 11.90 -4.07 -17.43
C VAL A 53 11.85 -2.58 -17.12
N HIS A 54 10.74 -1.93 -17.45
CA HIS A 54 10.46 -0.55 -17.06
C HIS A 54 9.46 -0.55 -15.90
N PHE A 55 9.81 0.13 -14.83
CA PHE A 55 9.07 0.01 -13.56
C PHE A 55 7.58 0.31 -13.68
N TYR A 56 7.21 1.42 -14.33
CA TYR A 56 5.79 1.74 -14.48
C TYR A 56 5.11 0.80 -15.48
N ASP A 57 5.64 0.68 -16.69
CA ASP A 57 4.96 -0.04 -17.77
C ASP A 57 4.84 -1.54 -17.51
N ASP A 58 5.89 -2.19 -16.99
CA ASP A 58 5.94 -3.64 -16.88
C ASP A 58 5.58 -4.14 -15.47
N VAL A 59 5.84 -3.31 -14.42
CA VAL A 59 5.64 -3.72 -13.03
C VAL A 59 4.34 -3.15 -12.46
N ILE A 60 4.08 -1.86 -12.60
CA ILE A 60 2.98 -1.19 -11.90
C ILE A 60 1.68 -1.20 -12.68
N ARG A 61 1.73 -0.83 -13.95
CA ARG A 61 0.57 -0.52 -14.78
C ARG A 61 -0.41 -1.69 -14.89
N GLY A 62 -1.70 -1.36 -14.85
CA GLY A 62 -2.81 -2.28 -15.12
C GLY A 62 -3.68 -2.58 -13.92
N ASN A 63 -4.75 -3.34 -14.19
CA ASN A 63 -5.73 -3.74 -13.18
C ASN A 63 -5.26 -5.03 -12.46
N LYS A 64 -4.22 -4.89 -11.65
CA LYS A 64 -3.64 -5.98 -10.86
C LYS A 64 -3.24 -5.46 -9.48
N ILE A 65 -3.14 -6.35 -8.52
CA ILE A 65 -2.64 -6.05 -7.18
C ILE A 65 -1.13 -6.24 -7.19
N ASN A 66 -0.41 -5.17 -6.96
CA ASN A 66 1.04 -5.18 -6.79
C ASN A 66 1.37 -5.14 -5.30
N ILE A 67 2.15 -6.08 -4.79
CA ILE A 67 2.66 -6.10 -3.42
C ILE A 67 4.17 -5.87 -3.49
N ILE A 68 4.64 -4.76 -2.93
CA ILE A 68 6.00 -4.28 -3.10
C ILE A 68 6.64 -4.10 -1.73
N ASN A 69 7.86 -4.59 -1.57
CA ASN A 69 8.74 -4.26 -0.46
C ASN A 69 10.12 -3.88 -0.96
N MET A 70 10.87 -3.17 -0.12
CA MET A 70 12.30 -2.96 -0.34
C MET A 70 13.11 -3.83 0.61
N MET A 71 14.26 -4.31 0.15
CA MET A 71 15.12 -5.25 0.87
C MET A 71 16.58 -5.13 0.41
N TYR A 72 17.49 -5.78 1.05
CA TYR A 72 18.82 -6.12 0.52
C TYR A 72 19.28 -7.45 1.12
N THR A 73 20.08 -8.22 0.34
CA THR A 73 20.35 -9.63 0.69
C THR A 73 21.19 -9.83 1.94
N GLN A 74 22.01 -8.85 2.31
CA GLN A 74 22.87 -8.90 3.51
C GLN A 74 22.25 -8.21 4.73
N CYS A 75 20.96 -7.99 4.74
CA CYS A 75 20.26 -7.37 5.87
C CYS A 75 20.25 -8.32 7.09
N PRO A 76 20.84 -7.94 8.24
CA PRO A 76 20.95 -8.84 9.37
C PRO A 76 19.62 -9.10 10.09
N ASP A 77 18.69 -8.16 10.08
CA ASP A 77 17.54 -8.17 11.00
C ASP A 77 16.17 -8.03 10.33
N VAL A 78 15.86 -6.85 9.77
CA VAL A 78 14.50 -6.48 9.37
C VAL A 78 14.04 -7.18 8.09
N CYS A 79 14.92 -7.31 7.09
CA CYS A 79 14.53 -7.89 5.80
C CYS A 79 14.21 -9.38 5.91
N GLY A 80 14.98 -10.14 6.71
CA GLY A 80 14.76 -11.57 6.88
C GLY A 80 13.35 -11.87 7.39
N GLY A 81 12.89 -11.18 8.42
CA GLY A 81 11.54 -11.33 8.95
C GLY A 81 10.45 -10.91 7.96
N THR A 82 10.64 -9.77 7.30
CA THR A 82 9.70 -9.28 6.27
C THR A 82 9.61 -10.26 5.08
N LEU A 83 10.74 -10.75 4.57
CA LEU A 83 10.74 -11.65 3.41
C LEU A 83 10.16 -13.03 3.73
N VAL A 84 10.44 -13.58 4.91
CA VAL A 84 9.78 -14.81 5.39
C VAL A 84 8.26 -14.60 5.50
N ASN A 85 7.83 -13.42 5.95
CA ASN A 85 6.42 -13.08 6.01
C ASN A 85 5.80 -12.92 4.61
N MET A 86 6.54 -12.34 3.66
CA MET A 86 6.14 -12.25 2.25
C MET A 86 5.98 -13.64 1.62
N ALA A 87 6.85 -14.62 1.92
CA ALA A 87 6.68 -16.00 1.47
C ALA A 87 5.36 -16.62 1.98
N ARG A 88 4.98 -16.32 3.23
CA ARG A 88 3.65 -16.71 3.76
C ARG A 88 2.50 -16.00 3.05
N VAL A 89 2.66 -14.72 2.73
CA VAL A 89 1.67 -13.95 1.94
C VAL A 89 1.50 -14.61 0.56
N GLN A 90 2.61 -14.94 -0.13
CA GLN A 90 2.57 -15.67 -1.41
C GLN A 90 1.72 -16.94 -1.30
N SER A 91 1.97 -17.76 -0.27
CA SER A 91 1.22 -19.01 -0.05
C SER A 91 -0.28 -18.75 0.20
N LEU A 92 -0.61 -17.68 0.93
CA LEU A 92 -2.01 -17.29 1.19
C LEU A 92 -2.73 -16.75 -0.05
N MET A 93 -2.01 -16.20 -1.01
CA MET A 93 -2.57 -15.75 -2.29
C MET A 93 -2.94 -16.89 -3.23
N GLY A 94 -2.26 -18.04 -3.11
CA GLY A 94 -2.57 -19.26 -3.88
C GLY A 94 -2.70 -18.99 -5.38
N ASP A 95 -3.78 -19.46 -6.00
CA ASP A 95 -4.05 -19.33 -7.45
C ASP A 95 -4.24 -17.88 -7.93
N ARG A 96 -4.25 -16.92 -7.04
CA ARG A 96 -4.27 -15.50 -7.43
C ARG A 96 -2.90 -15.00 -7.85
N MET A 97 -1.82 -15.65 -7.40
CA MET A 97 -0.47 -15.32 -7.84
C MET A 97 -0.33 -15.52 -9.36
N GLY A 98 0.03 -14.44 -10.06
CA GLY A 98 0.17 -14.42 -11.52
C GLY A 98 -1.13 -14.25 -12.30
N ARG A 99 -2.28 -14.33 -11.67
CA ARG A 99 -3.56 -14.02 -12.28
C ARG A 99 -3.93 -12.54 -12.09
N ASP A 100 -4.00 -12.10 -10.86
CA ASP A 100 -4.36 -10.75 -10.46
C ASP A 100 -3.54 -10.20 -9.28
N VAL A 101 -2.63 -11.01 -8.72
CA VAL A 101 -1.68 -10.62 -7.66
C VAL A 101 -0.26 -10.89 -8.10
N PHE A 102 0.61 -9.90 -7.96
CA PHE A 102 2.03 -9.95 -8.28
C PHE A 102 2.84 -9.37 -7.13
N MET A 103 4.00 -9.97 -6.85
CA MET A 103 4.88 -9.54 -5.76
C MET A 103 6.23 -9.09 -6.31
N TYR A 104 6.76 -8.02 -5.72
CA TYR A 104 8.02 -7.42 -6.12
C TYR A 104 8.85 -7.06 -4.89
N SER A 105 10.10 -7.52 -4.87
CA SER A 105 11.11 -7.13 -3.89
C SER A 105 12.19 -6.34 -4.59
N ILE A 106 12.37 -5.07 -4.23
CA ILE A 106 13.33 -4.16 -4.88
C ILE A 106 14.52 -3.98 -3.95
N THR A 107 15.73 -4.19 -4.48
CA THR A 107 16.92 -4.02 -3.65
C THR A 107 17.18 -2.56 -3.27
N LEU A 108 17.70 -2.36 -2.06
CA LEU A 108 18.28 -1.10 -1.59
C LEU A 108 19.79 -1.03 -1.83
N ASP A 109 20.44 -2.18 -2.08
CA ASP A 109 21.88 -2.24 -2.36
C ASP A 109 22.17 -2.87 -3.73
N PRO A 110 21.90 -2.17 -4.83
CA PRO A 110 22.10 -2.71 -6.18
C PRO A 110 23.56 -2.93 -6.57
N ARG A 111 24.51 -2.50 -5.73
CA ARG A 111 25.94 -2.76 -5.97
C ARG A 111 26.32 -4.18 -5.55
N GLN A 112 25.68 -4.73 -4.53
CA GLN A 112 25.88 -6.07 -4.02
C GLN A 112 24.84 -7.05 -4.60
N ASP A 113 23.61 -6.60 -4.71
CA ASP A 113 22.49 -7.41 -5.14
C ASP A 113 22.37 -7.43 -6.66
N THR A 114 23.30 -8.15 -7.31
CA THR A 114 23.21 -8.44 -8.76
C THR A 114 22.02 -9.34 -9.07
N PRO A 115 21.59 -9.47 -10.33
CA PRO A 115 20.53 -10.42 -10.70
C PRO A 115 20.79 -11.85 -10.21
N GLU A 116 22.04 -12.31 -10.28
CA GLU A 116 22.44 -13.66 -9.85
C GLU A 116 22.32 -13.84 -8.33
N VAL A 117 22.73 -12.83 -7.56
CA VAL A 117 22.59 -12.81 -6.09
C VAL A 117 21.12 -12.82 -5.71
N LEU A 118 20.31 -11.99 -6.35
CA LEU A 118 18.86 -11.94 -6.13
C LEU A 118 18.18 -13.25 -6.55
N ALA A 119 18.64 -13.90 -7.63
CA ALA A 119 18.12 -15.21 -8.05
C ALA A 119 18.40 -16.29 -7.01
N GLN A 120 19.59 -16.27 -6.41
CA GLN A 120 19.92 -17.20 -5.33
C GLN A 120 19.03 -16.92 -4.09
N HIS A 121 18.84 -15.67 -3.75
CA HIS A 121 18.00 -15.26 -2.62
C HIS A 121 16.52 -15.65 -2.83
N ALA A 122 15.99 -15.45 -4.04
CA ALA A 122 14.64 -15.87 -4.42
C ALA A 122 14.44 -17.38 -4.24
N ARG A 123 15.43 -18.20 -4.63
CA ARG A 123 15.39 -19.67 -4.42
C ARG A 123 15.34 -20.05 -2.94
N HIS A 124 16.11 -19.37 -2.07
CA HIS A 124 16.10 -19.64 -0.64
C HIS A 124 14.76 -19.32 0.04
N LEU A 125 13.97 -18.45 -0.57
CA LEU A 125 12.65 -18.05 -0.10
C LEU A 125 11.49 -18.84 -0.74
N ASP A 126 11.81 -19.82 -1.60
CA ASP A 126 10.81 -20.51 -2.42
C ASP A 126 9.90 -19.53 -3.18
N ALA A 127 10.50 -18.46 -3.70
CA ALA A 127 9.76 -17.44 -4.46
C ALA A 127 9.25 -18.06 -5.78
N GLY A 128 7.94 -18.06 -5.93
CA GLY A 128 7.28 -18.54 -7.15
C GLY A 128 7.50 -17.60 -8.34
N PRO A 129 7.06 -17.99 -9.54
CA PRO A 129 7.34 -17.25 -10.79
C PRO A 129 6.81 -15.82 -10.81
N ASN A 130 5.81 -15.53 -9.99
CA ASN A 130 5.13 -14.23 -9.92
C ASN A 130 5.55 -13.38 -8.71
N TRP A 131 6.62 -13.79 -8.04
CA TRP A 131 7.36 -12.97 -7.09
C TRP A 131 8.71 -12.61 -7.71
N THR A 132 8.86 -11.38 -8.17
CA THR A 132 10.03 -10.91 -8.91
C THR A 132 10.91 -10.03 -8.02
N PHE A 133 12.21 -10.31 -8.01
CA PHE A 133 13.21 -9.47 -7.38
C PHE A 133 13.81 -8.55 -8.43
N LEU A 134 13.99 -7.28 -8.05
CA LEU A 134 14.39 -6.21 -8.97
C LEU A 134 15.64 -5.49 -8.46
N THR A 135 16.56 -5.21 -9.37
CA THR A 135 17.75 -4.38 -9.17
C THR A 135 17.86 -3.36 -10.30
N GLY A 136 18.83 -2.45 -10.20
CA GLY A 136 19.04 -1.43 -11.22
C GLY A 136 20.23 -0.53 -10.88
N THR A 137 20.30 0.66 -11.46
CA THR A 137 21.33 1.63 -11.05
C THR A 137 20.99 2.19 -9.66
N PRO A 138 22.01 2.55 -8.84
CA PRO A 138 21.76 3.17 -7.53
C PRO A 138 20.85 4.41 -7.62
N ALA A 139 21.01 5.22 -8.68
CA ALA A 139 20.18 6.40 -8.90
C ALA A 139 18.72 6.05 -9.17
N ASN A 140 18.45 4.99 -9.95
CA ASN A 140 17.08 4.52 -10.22
C ASN A 140 16.43 3.95 -8.97
N ILE A 141 17.16 3.14 -8.21
CA ILE A 141 16.67 2.56 -6.96
C ILE A 141 16.30 3.65 -5.95
N GLU A 142 17.16 4.67 -5.78
CA GLU A 142 16.87 5.78 -4.87
C GLU A 142 15.64 6.59 -5.31
N ARG A 143 15.48 6.84 -6.62
CA ARG A 143 14.29 7.51 -7.15
C ARG A 143 13.02 6.70 -6.92
N LEU A 144 13.08 5.37 -7.07
CA LEU A 144 11.96 4.48 -6.80
C LEU A 144 11.63 4.43 -5.31
N ARG A 145 12.64 4.33 -4.45
CA ARG A 145 12.47 4.34 -3.00
C ARG A 145 11.66 5.54 -2.54
N ARG A 146 12.02 6.73 -3.06
CA ARG A 146 11.28 7.98 -2.78
C ARG A 146 9.88 7.98 -3.38
N ALA A 147 9.72 7.60 -4.64
CA ALA A 147 8.41 7.57 -5.31
C ALA A 147 7.44 6.57 -4.65
N LEU A 148 7.96 5.47 -4.14
CA LEU A 148 7.20 4.47 -3.41
C LEU A 148 6.98 4.82 -1.93
N ASN A 149 7.50 5.96 -1.48
CA ASN A 149 7.42 6.44 -0.10
C ASN A 149 8.01 5.46 0.94
N PHE A 150 9.13 4.80 0.58
CA PHE A 150 9.96 4.03 1.51
C PHE A 150 11.06 4.92 2.09
N VAL A 151 10.68 6.02 2.69
CA VAL A 151 11.57 7.04 3.24
C VAL A 151 11.25 7.26 4.72
N ASP A 152 12.27 7.62 5.49
CA ASP A 152 12.09 8.10 6.86
C ASP A 152 12.05 9.64 6.87
N SER A 153 11.33 10.20 7.84
CA SER A 153 11.27 11.65 8.04
C SER A 153 12.56 12.23 8.59
N ASP A 154 13.35 11.43 9.32
CA ASP A 154 14.68 11.81 9.78
C ASP A 154 15.73 11.50 8.68
N PRO A 155 16.42 12.51 8.14
CA PRO A 155 17.41 12.30 7.08
C PRO A 155 18.64 11.47 7.51
N VAL A 156 18.89 11.32 8.80
CA VAL A 156 19.98 10.47 9.31
C VAL A 156 19.55 9.02 9.26
N VAL A 157 18.35 8.73 9.75
CA VAL A 157 17.71 7.41 9.70
C VAL A 157 17.48 6.99 8.25
N ASP A 158 16.98 7.90 7.40
CA ASP A 158 16.69 7.62 5.98
C ASP A 158 17.91 7.18 5.16
N ARG A 159 19.12 7.58 5.57
CA ARG A 159 20.38 7.21 4.92
C ARG A 159 20.95 5.88 5.42
N ASP A 160 20.49 5.40 6.55
CA ASP A 160 20.97 4.16 7.14
C ASP A 160 20.17 2.97 6.56
N LEU A 161 20.83 2.16 5.73
CA LEU A 161 20.21 0.98 5.15
C LEU A 161 19.72 -0.02 6.21
N SER A 162 20.36 -0.06 7.40
CA SER A 162 19.96 -0.96 8.50
C SER A 162 18.66 -0.50 9.16
N ALA A 163 18.35 0.79 9.07
CA ALA A 163 17.14 1.41 9.64
C ALA A 163 15.99 1.54 8.64
N HIS A 164 16.08 0.92 7.46
CA HIS A 164 15.01 1.03 6.46
C HIS A 164 13.66 0.54 7.01
N THR A 165 12.58 1.12 6.52
CA THR A 165 11.25 1.10 7.18
C THR A 165 10.60 -0.28 7.35
N GLY A 166 11.10 -1.35 6.72
CA GLY A 166 10.48 -2.68 6.77
C GLY A 166 8.99 -2.71 6.35
N MET A 167 8.55 -1.72 5.59
CA MET A 167 7.18 -1.60 5.13
C MET A 167 6.94 -2.44 3.89
N VAL A 168 5.69 -2.84 3.71
CA VAL A 168 5.16 -3.43 2.48
C VAL A 168 4.11 -2.49 1.93
N ARG A 169 4.18 -2.20 0.64
CA ARG A 169 3.20 -1.40 -0.06
C ARG A 169 2.37 -2.28 -0.99
N ALA A 170 1.06 -2.21 -0.87
CA ALA A 170 0.15 -2.90 -1.77
C ALA A 170 -0.70 -1.87 -2.53
N GLY A 171 -0.99 -2.15 -3.82
CA GLY A 171 -1.79 -1.23 -4.60
C GLY A 171 -2.28 -1.79 -5.93
N ASN A 172 -3.26 -1.11 -6.49
CA ASN A 172 -3.80 -1.33 -7.82
C ASN A 172 -3.79 0.01 -8.56
N ASP A 173 -3.01 0.07 -9.62
CA ASP A 173 -2.79 1.29 -10.40
C ASP A 173 -4.08 1.75 -11.11
N ALA A 174 -4.80 0.84 -11.74
CA ALA A 174 -6.04 1.16 -12.46
C ALA A 174 -7.14 1.72 -11.53
N LEU A 175 -7.09 1.41 -10.23
CA LEU A 175 -8.01 1.90 -9.22
C LEU A 175 -7.47 3.10 -8.44
N ASP A 176 -6.24 3.51 -8.71
CA ASP A 176 -5.49 4.52 -7.95
C ASP A 176 -5.52 4.29 -6.42
N ARG A 177 -5.41 3.03 -6.00
CA ARG A 177 -5.47 2.62 -4.60
C ARG A 177 -4.17 2.04 -4.14
N TRP A 178 -3.60 2.65 -3.11
CA TRP A 178 -2.33 2.26 -2.53
C TRP A 178 -2.39 2.34 -1.01
N VAL A 179 -1.85 1.34 -0.34
CA VAL A 179 -1.74 1.27 1.12
C VAL A 179 -0.35 0.79 1.51
N SER A 180 0.13 1.24 2.67
CA SER A 180 1.37 0.74 3.26
C SER A 180 1.04 0.02 4.57
N CYS A 181 1.69 -1.12 4.80
CA CYS A 181 1.54 -1.94 6.00
C CYS A 181 2.92 -2.27 6.56
N PRO A 182 3.08 -2.41 7.88
CA PRO A 182 4.31 -2.96 8.44
C PRO A 182 4.56 -4.37 7.91
N GLY A 183 5.78 -4.67 7.43
CA GLY A 183 6.13 -5.98 6.87
C GLY A 183 6.08 -7.12 7.90
N PHE A 184 6.16 -6.77 9.19
CA PHE A 184 5.97 -7.70 10.31
C PHE A 184 4.51 -7.90 10.75
N ALA A 185 3.56 -7.21 10.13
CA ALA A 185 2.15 -7.50 10.40
C ALA A 185 1.83 -8.98 10.05
N PRO A 186 0.86 -9.63 10.73
CA PRO A 186 0.50 -11.01 10.41
C PRO A 186 0.27 -11.21 8.90
N ALA A 187 0.86 -12.24 8.30
CA ALA A 187 0.76 -12.51 6.86
C ALA A 187 -0.70 -12.53 6.36
N LYS A 188 -1.61 -13.07 7.16
CA LYS A 188 -3.06 -13.07 6.87
C LYS A 188 -3.61 -11.64 6.77
N GLN A 189 -3.18 -10.73 7.64
CA GLN A 189 -3.59 -9.33 7.59
C GLN A 189 -3.04 -8.62 6.36
N LEU A 190 -1.77 -8.82 6.02
CA LEU A 190 -1.16 -8.27 4.80
C LEU A 190 -1.91 -8.78 3.56
N ALA A 191 -2.17 -10.09 3.49
CA ALA A 191 -2.92 -10.70 2.41
C ALA A 191 -4.32 -10.10 2.28
N GLN A 192 -5.07 -10.00 3.38
CA GLN A 192 -6.41 -9.40 3.40
C GLN A 192 -6.39 -7.94 2.97
N THR A 193 -5.43 -7.15 3.45
CA THR A 193 -5.29 -5.74 3.07
C THR A 193 -5.02 -5.58 1.57
N ALA A 194 -4.12 -6.40 1.01
CA ALA A 194 -3.85 -6.41 -0.42
C ALA A 194 -5.09 -6.80 -1.25
N LEU A 195 -5.83 -7.82 -0.81
CA LEU A 195 -7.05 -8.27 -1.47
C LEU A 195 -8.17 -7.23 -1.43
N TRP A 196 -8.29 -6.52 -0.31
CA TRP A 196 -9.30 -5.46 -0.15
C TRP A 196 -9.13 -4.33 -1.18
N ILE A 197 -7.91 -4.02 -1.58
CA ILE A 197 -7.61 -3.00 -2.61
C ILE A 197 -8.23 -3.40 -3.96
N GLY A 198 -8.22 -4.69 -4.31
CA GLY A 198 -8.79 -5.21 -5.56
C GLY A 198 -10.32 -5.38 -5.55
N LEU A 199 -10.93 -5.55 -4.37
CA LEU A 199 -12.36 -5.87 -4.25
C LEU A 199 -13.31 -4.66 -4.39
N ALA A 200 -12.80 -3.45 -4.44
CA ALA A 200 -13.64 -2.26 -4.37
C ALA A 200 -14.41 -1.93 -5.66
N THR A 201 -14.38 -2.79 -6.66
CA THR A 201 -15.09 -2.56 -7.94
C THR A 201 -16.53 -3.07 -7.93
N THR A 202 -16.93 -3.90 -6.97
CA THR A 202 -18.29 -4.50 -6.94
C THR A 202 -19.31 -3.73 -6.09
N ALA A 203 -18.86 -2.79 -5.25
CA ALA A 203 -19.78 -2.06 -4.36
C ALA A 203 -20.44 -0.81 -5.00
N ASN A 204 -20.04 -0.41 -6.19
CA ASN A 204 -20.55 0.83 -6.83
C ASN A 204 -21.39 0.57 -8.09
N GLN A 205 -21.81 -0.67 -8.34
CA GLN A 205 -22.84 -1.00 -9.31
C GLN A 205 -24.15 -1.30 -8.58
N GLN A 206 -24.78 -0.28 -7.97
CA GLN A 206 -26.21 -0.32 -7.75
C GLN A 206 -26.88 0.00 -9.10
N PRO A 207 -27.75 -0.88 -9.62
CA PRO A 207 -28.58 -0.53 -10.76
C PRO A 207 -29.57 0.56 -10.34
N ALA A 208 -29.72 1.54 -11.25
CA ALA A 208 -30.72 2.59 -11.17
C ALA A 208 -32.14 2.03 -11.24
#